data_9e6ad961338c4f70abe74d97d2ba9262
#
_entry.id   9e6ad961338c4f70abe74d97d2ba9262
#
_cell.length_a   1.000
_cell.length_b   1.000
_cell.length_c   1.000
_cell.angle_alpha   90.00
_cell.angle_beta   90.00
_cell.angle_gamma   90.00
#
_symmetry.space_group_name_H-M   'P 1'
#
loop_
_entity.id
_entity.type
_entity.pdbx_description
1 polymer ?
#
loop_
_entity_poly.entity_id
_entity_poly.type
_entity_poly.pdbx_seq_one_letter_code
_entity_poly.pdbx_strand_id
1 'polypeptide(L)'
;MNRRIWRIAASLLIVGLVTLWALPAPAADEDAAIAQSLAQMLRSARTVISDSQAKIDDPAVGDKGLTGRVVLDLAVQKYKATTGVDPASIDPKSRQGMLLQAMMDSIVEVMDDNQTQINAKGTGFKGFIPAVFARLVDEAFARRAKGEAEIKVTAPLNLVRNRKARPDAWEADVISTKLLRADWPRGQPFSTMVQDARPAFRIMVPEYYAESCLTCHGTPKGEMDKTGYPKEGAKVGDLGAAISITLRH
;
A
#
# COMPACT_ATOMS: atom_id res chain seq x y z
N MET A 1 -77.57 38.35 -26.63
CA MET A 1 -76.24 39.00 -26.42
C MET A 1 -75.52 38.25 -25.34
N ASN A 2 -74.76 37.19 -25.71
CA ASN A 2 -74.11 36.20 -24.80
C ASN A 2 -72.62 36.48 -24.71
N ARG A 3 -72.15 36.85 -23.53
CA ARG A 3 -70.70 36.92 -23.21
C ARG A 3 -70.26 35.59 -22.57
N ARG A 4 -69.48 34.79 -23.30
CA ARG A 4 -68.76 33.61 -22.77
C ARG A 4 -67.48 34.06 -22.08
N ILE A 5 -67.39 33.80 -20.79
CA ILE A 5 -66.20 34.01 -19.99
C ILE A 5 -65.32 32.71 -20.08
N TRP A 6 -64.11 32.80 -20.65
CA TRP A 6 -63.15 31.76 -20.67
C TRP A 6 -62.32 31.80 -19.36
N ARG A 7 -62.39 30.71 -18.60
CA ARG A 7 -61.49 30.48 -17.45
C ARG A 7 -60.24 29.76 -17.96
N ILE A 8 -59.10 30.44 -17.89
CA ILE A 8 -57.79 29.85 -18.14
C ILE A 8 -57.32 29.23 -16.82
N ALA A 9 -57.22 27.88 -16.80
CA ALA A 9 -56.61 27.16 -15.70
C ALA A 9 -55.10 27.16 -15.91
N ALA A 10 -54.38 27.88 -15.07
CA ALA A 10 -52.92 27.84 -15.06
C ALA A 10 -52.46 26.62 -14.23
N SER A 11 -51.93 25.59 -14.90
CA SER A 11 -51.27 24.45 -14.26
C SER A 11 -49.85 24.82 -13.88
N LEU A 12 -49.58 24.98 -12.60
CA LEU A 12 -48.24 25.13 -12.04
C LEU A 12 -47.54 23.77 -12.02
N LEU A 13 -46.60 23.57 -12.95
CA LEU A 13 -45.65 22.45 -12.93
C LEU A 13 -44.57 22.79 -11.89
N ILE A 14 -44.61 22.13 -10.74
CA ILE A 14 -43.51 22.15 -9.75
C ILE A 14 -42.46 21.19 -10.26
N VAL A 15 -41.41 21.72 -10.89
CA VAL A 15 -40.19 20.97 -11.20
C VAL A 15 -39.39 20.85 -9.91
N GLY A 16 -39.47 19.69 -9.26
CA GLY A 16 -38.62 19.38 -8.11
C GLY A 16 -37.14 19.27 -8.53
N LEU A 17 -36.37 20.26 -8.13
CA LEU A 17 -34.92 20.23 -8.28
C LEU A 17 -34.33 19.17 -7.32
N VAL A 18 -34.05 17.98 -7.85
CA VAL A 18 -33.23 16.98 -7.13
C VAL A 18 -31.80 17.50 -7.15
N THR A 19 -31.38 18.16 -6.09
CA THR A 19 -29.96 18.49 -5.89
C THR A 19 -29.20 17.21 -5.58
N LEU A 20 -28.55 16.62 -6.59
CA LEU A 20 -27.49 15.66 -6.38
C LEU A 20 -26.37 16.38 -5.60
N TRP A 21 -26.23 16.05 -4.34
CA TRP A 21 -25.06 16.42 -3.56
C TRP A 21 -23.88 15.59 -4.08
N ALA A 22 -23.17 16.09 -5.09
CA ALA A 22 -21.85 15.60 -5.42
C ALA A 22 -20.94 15.93 -4.24
N LEU A 23 -20.41 14.92 -3.56
CA LEU A 23 -19.34 15.09 -2.56
C LEU A 23 -18.17 15.83 -3.23
N PRO A 24 -17.50 16.72 -2.53
CA PRO A 24 -16.45 17.53 -3.12
C PRO A 24 -15.30 16.62 -3.61
N ALA A 25 -15.05 16.68 -4.92
CA ALA A 25 -13.91 16.06 -5.57
C ALA A 25 -12.54 16.29 -4.85
N PRO A 26 -12.31 17.41 -4.14
CA PRO A 26 -11.06 17.68 -3.43
C PRO A 26 -10.67 16.65 -2.37
N ALA A 27 -11.63 16.10 -1.62
CA ALA A 27 -11.31 15.17 -0.52
C ALA A 27 -10.84 13.79 -1.01
N ALA A 28 -11.40 13.28 -2.10
CA ALA A 28 -10.97 12.01 -2.68
C ALA A 28 -9.58 12.09 -3.32
N ASP A 29 -9.23 13.24 -3.91
CA ASP A 29 -7.92 13.50 -4.49
C ASP A 29 -6.84 13.63 -3.39
N GLU A 30 -7.18 14.28 -2.26
CA GLU A 30 -6.30 14.38 -1.10
C GLU A 30 -6.03 13.00 -0.48
N ASP A 31 -7.07 12.20 -0.25
CA ASP A 31 -6.92 10.83 0.26
C ASP A 31 -6.07 9.96 -0.68
N ALA A 32 -6.27 10.08 -1.99
CA ALA A 32 -5.46 9.37 -2.97
C ALA A 32 -3.98 9.79 -2.90
N ALA A 33 -3.70 11.08 -2.74
CA ALA A 33 -2.34 11.58 -2.59
C ALA A 33 -1.68 11.09 -1.30
N ILE A 34 -2.39 11.12 -0.17
CA ILE A 34 -1.93 10.57 1.12
C ILE A 34 -1.60 9.08 0.97
N ALA A 35 -2.54 8.31 0.44
CA ALA A 35 -2.38 6.87 0.32
C ALA A 35 -1.23 6.49 -0.64
N GLN A 36 -1.08 7.17 -1.76
CA GLN A 36 0.03 6.95 -2.68
C GLN A 36 1.37 7.31 -2.06
N SER A 37 1.43 8.37 -1.24
CA SER A 37 2.61 8.77 -0.50
C SER A 37 3.04 7.69 0.50
N LEU A 38 2.09 7.12 1.26
CA LEU A 38 2.34 6.01 2.19
C LEU A 38 2.81 4.75 1.47
N ALA A 39 2.12 4.36 0.38
CA ALA A 39 2.50 3.21 -0.43
C ALA A 39 3.91 3.37 -0.99
N GLN A 40 4.26 4.55 -1.49
CA GLN A 40 5.58 4.81 -2.04
C GLN A 40 6.68 4.79 -0.97
N MET A 41 6.43 5.32 0.23
CA MET A 41 7.40 5.26 1.33
C MET A 41 7.66 3.80 1.76
N LEU A 42 6.60 3.02 1.95
CA LEU A 42 6.73 1.58 2.26
C LEU A 42 7.48 0.83 1.15
N ARG A 43 7.16 1.08 -0.11
CA ARG A 43 7.85 0.49 -1.27
C ARG A 43 9.32 0.84 -1.28
N SER A 44 9.67 2.10 -1.04
CA SER A 44 11.04 2.59 -1.00
C SER A 44 11.85 1.89 0.09
N ALA A 45 11.30 1.76 1.29
CA ALA A 45 11.95 1.06 2.39
C ALA A 45 12.11 -0.45 2.13
N ARG A 46 11.07 -1.11 1.56
CA ARG A 46 11.17 -2.52 1.14
C ARG A 46 12.26 -2.75 0.09
N THR A 47 12.43 -1.79 -0.81
CA THR A 47 13.49 -1.85 -1.82
C THR A 47 14.86 -1.79 -1.17
N VAL A 48 15.07 -0.93 -0.14
CA VAL A 48 16.33 -0.90 0.62
C VAL A 48 16.63 -2.26 1.25
N ILE A 49 15.64 -2.92 1.85
CA ILE A 49 15.82 -4.27 2.42
C ILE A 49 16.14 -5.30 1.32
N SER A 50 15.43 -5.24 0.19
CA SER A 50 15.69 -6.12 -0.96
C SER A 50 17.13 -5.97 -1.50
N ASP A 51 17.58 -4.75 -1.68
CA ASP A 51 18.93 -4.43 -2.17
C ASP A 51 20.01 -4.85 -1.16
N SER A 52 19.66 -4.87 0.13
CA SER A 52 20.54 -5.25 1.23
C SER A 52 20.49 -6.74 1.58
N GLN A 53 19.65 -7.55 0.93
CA GLN A 53 19.36 -8.92 1.35
C GLN A 53 20.61 -9.81 1.39
N ALA A 54 21.49 -9.69 0.41
CA ALA A 54 22.75 -10.44 0.39
C ALA A 54 23.63 -10.10 1.60
N LYS A 55 23.72 -8.82 1.98
CA LYS A 55 24.46 -8.37 3.16
C LYS A 55 23.79 -8.82 4.46
N ILE A 56 22.45 -8.76 4.54
CA ILE A 56 21.69 -9.25 5.69
C ILE A 56 21.98 -10.74 5.92
N ASP A 57 21.95 -11.56 4.87
CA ASP A 57 22.12 -13.01 4.94
C ASP A 57 23.59 -13.46 5.00
N ASP A 58 24.58 -12.56 4.92
CA ASP A 58 26.00 -12.92 5.00
C ASP A 58 26.37 -13.35 6.44
N PRO A 59 26.76 -14.62 6.67
CA PRO A 59 27.13 -15.10 7.99
C PRO A 59 28.46 -14.55 8.51
N ALA A 60 29.36 -14.09 7.63
CA ALA A 60 30.65 -13.57 8.01
C ALA A 60 30.59 -12.16 8.60
N VAL A 61 29.59 -11.36 8.17
CA VAL A 61 29.40 -9.99 8.62
C VAL A 61 28.49 -9.98 9.85
N GLY A 62 28.96 -9.42 10.96
CA GLY A 62 28.16 -9.18 12.17
C GLY A 62 27.29 -7.93 11.98
N ASP A 63 27.83 -6.77 12.35
CA ASP A 63 27.12 -5.50 12.14
C ASP A 63 26.96 -5.21 10.65
N LYS A 64 25.69 -5.10 10.22
CA LYS A 64 25.33 -4.80 8.82
C LYS A 64 25.31 -3.30 8.54
N GLY A 65 25.42 -2.44 9.55
CA GLY A 65 25.27 -0.98 9.40
C GLY A 65 23.89 -0.57 8.87
N LEU A 66 22.88 -1.40 9.08
CA LEU A 66 21.48 -1.16 8.65
C LEU A 66 20.61 -0.76 9.85
N THR A 67 21.02 0.29 10.56
CA THR A 67 20.20 0.88 11.63
C THR A 67 18.91 1.47 11.07
N GLY A 68 17.91 1.70 11.91
CA GLY A 68 16.65 2.33 11.51
C GLY A 68 16.87 3.65 10.77
N ARG A 69 17.80 4.48 11.28
CA ARG A 69 18.12 5.75 10.64
C ARG A 69 18.74 5.58 9.25
N VAL A 70 19.70 4.69 9.10
CA VAL A 70 20.33 4.42 7.80
C VAL A 70 19.32 3.92 6.76
N VAL A 71 18.45 2.99 7.16
CA VAL A 71 17.41 2.45 6.25
C VAL A 71 16.39 3.52 5.89
N LEU A 72 15.99 4.37 6.85
CA LEU A 72 15.08 5.48 6.57
C LEU A 72 15.71 6.50 5.61
N ASP A 73 16.97 6.89 5.82
CA ASP A 73 17.65 7.86 4.95
C ASP A 73 17.75 7.34 3.50
N LEU A 74 18.06 6.06 3.32
CA LEU A 74 18.06 5.40 2.01
C LEU A 74 16.65 5.31 1.39
N ALA A 75 15.63 5.02 2.21
CA ALA A 75 14.24 4.98 1.76
C ALA A 75 13.75 6.37 1.32
N VAL A 76 14.08 7.42 2.06
CA VAL A 76 13.76 8.81 1.69
C VAL A 76 14.44 9.20 0.37
N GLN A 77 15.69 8.81 0.16
CA GLN A 77 16.38 9.06 -1.13
C GLN A 77 15.63 8.37 -2.30
N LYS A 78 15.24 7.10 -2.14
CA LYS A 78 14.46 6.37 -3.16
C LYS A 78 13.07 6.99 -3.37
N TYR A 79 12.42 7.40 -2.29
CA TYR A 79 11.13 8.08 -2.35
C TYR A 79 11.24 9.38 -3.15
N LYS A 80 12.22 10.23 -2.84
CA LYS A 80 12.48 11.49 -3.57
C LYS A 80 12.80 11.24 -5.05
N ALA A 81 13.62 10.23 -5.34
CA ALA A 81 13.97 9.88 -6.72
C ALA A 81 12.75 9.45 -7.54
N THR A 82 11.76 8.80 -6.90
CA THR A 82 10.56 8.30 -7.59
C THR A 82 9.45 9.36 -7.69
N THR A 83 9.24 10.16 -6.63
CA THR A 83 8.12 11.10 -6.55
C THR A 83 8.48 12.52 -6.93
N GLY A 84 9.78 12.87 -6.88
CA GLY A 84 10.24 14.27 -6.97
C GLY A 84 9.96 15.09 -5.71
N VAL A 85 9.34 14.51 -4.68
CA VAL A 85 8.94 15.22 -3.45
C VAL A 85 9.87 14.86 -2.29
N ASP A 86 10.29 15.85 -1.55
CA ASP A 86 10.99 15.65 -0.27
C ASP A 86 9.94 15.45 0.84
N PRO A 87 9.92 14.32 1.57
CA PRO A 87 9.02 14.17 2.71
C PRO A 87 9.12 15.30 3.73
N ALA A 88 10.32 15.86 3.92
CA ALA A 88 10.54 16.97 4.83
C ALA A 88 9.90 18.29 4.38
N SER A 89 9.51 18.43 3.12
CA SER A 89 8.80 19.60 2.60
C SER A 89 7.28 19.57 2.82
N ILE A 90 6.74 18.43 3.25
CA ILE A 90 5.32 18.28 3.55
C ILE A 90 5.03 18.88 4.92
N ASP A 91 3.97 19.70 5.03
CA ASP A 91 3.59 20.30 6.31
C ASP A 91 3.39 19.18 7.38
N PRO A 92 4.21 19.15 8.43
CA PRO A 92 4.14 18.10 9.45
C PRO A 92 2.83 18.12 10.26
N LYS A 93 2.05 19.19 10.18
CA LYS A 93 0.73 19.32 10.83
C LYS A 93 -0.41 18.90 9.92
N SER A 94 -0.17 18.75 8.62
CA SER A 94 -1.17 18.20 7.71
C SER A 94 -1.41 16.72 8.01
N ARG A 95 -2.59 16.21 7.64
CA ARG A 95 -2.90 14.78 7.75
C ARG A 95 -1.86 13.92 7.01
N GLN A 96 -1.47 14.34 5.82
CA GLN A 96 -0.42 13.67 5.04
C GLN A 96 0.90 13.66 5.79
N GLY A 97 1.34 14.79 6.33
CA GLY A 97 2.60 14.89 7.07
C GLY A 97 2.61 14.02 8.31
N MET A 98 1.53 14.04 9.11
CA MET A 98 1.41 13.21 10.31
C MET A 98 1.46 11.71 9.99
N LEU A 99 0.71 11.26 8.98
CA LEU A 99 0.69 9.85 8.60
C LEU A 99 2.01 9.41 7.96
N LEU A 100 2.63 10.25 7.14
CA LEU A 100 3.93 9.94 6.55
C LEU A 100 5.03 9.89 7.61
N GLN A 101 5.01 10.79 8.60
CA GLN A 101 5.92 10.72 9.75
C GLN A 101 5.71 9.43 10.55
N ALA A 102 4.45 9.03 10.82
CA ALA A 102 4.14 7.77 11.48
C ALA A 102 4.70 6.56 10.71
N MET A 103 4.66 6.59 9.37
CA MET A 103 5.26 5.56 8.53
C MET A 103 6.79 5.54 8.66
N MET A 104 7.44 6.71 8.61
CA MET A 104 8.90 6.83 8.76
C MET A 104 9.38 6.36 10.13
N ASP A 105 8.67 6.74 11.20
CA ASP A 105 8.97 6.29 12.56
C ASP A 105 8.79 4.78 12.72
N SER A 106 7.82 4.18 12.01
CA SER A 106 7.60 2.74 12.00
C SER A 106 8.72 1.98 11.30
N ILE A 107 9.28 2.54 10.23
CA ILE A 107 10.46 1.99 9.55
C ILE A 107 11.66 1.95 10.50
N VAL A 108 11.91 3.05 11.22
CA VAL A 108 13.01 3.15 12.19
C VAL A 108 12.83 2.12 13.31
N GLU A 109 11.66 2.09 13.96
CA GLU A 109 11.35 1.14 15.04
C GLU A 109 11.60 -0.31 14.61
N VAL A 110 11.03 -0.72 13.48
CA VAL A 110 11.15 -2.11 13.00
C VAL A 110 12.60 -2.48 12.73
N MET A 111 13.38 -1.58 12.17
CA MET A 111 14.79 -1.87 11.91
C MET A 111 15.59 -1.97 13.22
N ASP A 112 15.36 -1.07 14.17
CA ASP A 112 16.08 -1.04 15.44
C ASP A 112 15.71 -2.23 16.32
N ASP A 113 14.43 -2.63 16.35
CA ASP A 113 13.96 -3.80 17.10
C ASP A 113 14.51 -5.13 16.56
N ASN A 114 14.88 -5.18 15.27
CA ASN A 114 15.37 -6.41 14.64
C ASN A 114 16.90 -6.46 14.47
N GLN A 115 17.67 -5.54 15.07
CA GLN A 115 19.14 -5.49 14.95
C GLN A 115 19.81 -6.80 15.40
N THR A 116 19.34 -7.42 16.46
CA THR A 116 19.88 -8.70 16.95
C THR A 116 19.77 -9.81 15.88
N GLN A 117 18.62 -9.90 15.22
CA GLN A 117 18.39 -10.89 14.14
C GLN A 117 19.21 -10.55 12.90
N ILE A 118 19.18 -9.28 12.47
CA ILE A 118 19.87 -8.82 11.26
C ILE A 118 21.39 -9.00 11.40
N ASN A 119 21.95 -8.70 12.56
CA ASN A 119 23.40 -8.69 12.83
C ASN A 119 23.92 -10.04 13.35
N ALA A 120 23.10 -11.08 13.44
CA ALA A 120 23.52 -12.40 13.91
C ALA A 120 24.66 -12.96 13.03
N LYS A 121 25.87 -13.09 13.62
CA LYS A 121 27.04 -13.68 12.98
C LYS A 121 26.95 -15.21 12.97
N GLY A 122 27.49 -15.85 11.93
CA GLY A 122 27.43 -17.30 11.79
C GLY A 122 26.13 -17.86 11.26
N THR A 123 25.08 -17.01 11.13
CA THR A 123 23.78 -17.39 10.57
C THR A 123 23.66 -16.85 9.15
N GLY A 124 23.38 -17.72 8.17
CA GLY A 124 23.13 -17.33 6.79
C GLY A 124 21.75 -16.70 6.62
N PHE A 125 20.80 -17.45 6.07
CA PHE A 125 19.43 -16.93 5.92
C PHE A 125 18.80 -16.61 7.28
N LYS A 126 18.50 -15.32 7.49
CA LYS A 126 18.01 -14.81 8.79
C LYS A 126 16.49 -14.67 8.87
N GLY A 127 15.79 -14.95 7.79
CA GLY A 127 14.32 -14.79 7.74
C GLY A 127 13.83 -13.33 7.75
N PHE A 128 14.73 -12.34 7.82
CA PHE A 128 14.40 -10.93 7.72
C PHE A 128 14.40 -10.51 6.25
N ILE A 129 13.28 -10.72 5.57
CA ILE A 129 13.07 -10.47 4.14
C ILE A 129 12.12 -9.30 3.92
N PRO A 130 12.05 -8.71 2.70
CA PRO A 130 11.20 -7.56 2.42
C PRO A 130 9.72 -7.74 2.81
N ALA A 131 9.18 -8.97 2.70
CA ALA A 131 7.80 -9.26 3.07
C ALA A 131 7.59 -9.28 4.60
N VAL A 132 8.57 -9.78 5.36
CA VAL A 132 8.55 -9.75 6.83
C VAL A 132 8.71 -8.32 7.33
N PHE A 133 9.67 -7.58 6.78
CA PHE A 133 9.86 -6.17 7.09
C PHE A 133 8.59 -5.36 6.84
N ALA A 134 7.96 -5.48 5.65
CA ALA A 134 6.73 -4.76 5.34
C ALA A 134 5.62 -5.04 6.36
N ARG A 135 5.38 -6.32 6.67
CA ARG A 135 4.36 -6.70 7.66
C ARG A 135 4.62 -6.07 9.04
N LEU A 136 5.88 -6.06 9.50
CA LEU A 136 6.24 -5.45 10.79
C LEU A 136 6.03 -3.93 10.76
N VAL A 137 6.39 -3.27 9.65
CA VAL A 137 6.14 -1.83 9.45
C VAL A 137 4.64 -1.53 9.42
N ASP A 138 3.83 -2.34 8.73
CA ASP A 138 2.38 -2.19 8.68
C ASP A 138 1.76 -2.29 10.09
N GLU A 139 2.22 -3.26 10.91
CA GLU A 139 1.78 -3.44 12.29
C GLU A 139 2.22 -2.26 13.20
N ALA A 140 3.43 -1.73 13.03
CA ALA A 140 3.92 -0.57 13.77
C ALA A 140 3.18 0.71 13.36
N PHE A 141 2.95 0.89 12.05
CA PHE A 141 2.18 2.02 11.52
C PHE A 141 0.74 2.03 12.03
N ALA A 142 0.06 0.87 12.03
CA ALA A 142 -1.31 0.78 12.54
C ALA A 142 -1.44 1.24 14.00
N ARG A 143 -0.42 0.95 14.84
CA ARG A 143 -0.38 1.44 16.22
C ARG A 143 -0.25 2.96 16.29
N ARG A 144 0.57 3.57 15.42
CA ARG A 144 0.82 5.02 15.37
C ARG A 144 -0.33 5.79 14.75
N ALA A 145 -0.94 5.24 13.72
CA ALA A 145 -2.06 5.86 13.02
C ALA A 145 -3.38 5.82 13.80
N LYS A 146 -3.44 5.10 14.95
CA LYS A 146 -4.57 5.10 15.92
C LYS A 146 -5.94 4.91 15.27
N GLY A 147 -6.01 4.13 14.21
CA GLY A 147 -7.25 3.84 13.48
C GLY A 147 -7.65 4.88 12.42
N GLU A 148 -6.86 5.91 12.19
CA GLU A 148 -7.07 6.85 11.06
C GLU A 148 -6.65 6.25 9.73
N ALA A 149 -5.62 5.41 9.75
CA ALA A 149 -5.11 4.75 8.56
C ALA A 149 -4.66 3.33 8.86
N GLU A 150 -4.83 2.46 7.89
CA GLU A 150 -4.29 1.10 7.88
C GLU A 150 -3.59 0.85 6.56
N ILE A 151 -2.50 0.11 6.60
CA ILE A 151 -1.78 -0.35 5.41
C ILE A 151 -1.52 -1.84 5.54
N LYS A 152 -1.60 -2.55 4.43
CA LYS A 152 -1.33 -3.99 4.36
C LYS A 152 -0.79 -4.36 2.99
N VAL A 153 0.25 -5.17 2.95
CA VAL A 153 0.65 -5.85 1.71
C VAL A 153 -0.14 -7.15 1.60
N THR A 154 -1.00 -7.23 0.59
CA THR A 154 -1.81 -8.41 0.27
C THR A 154 -1.46 -8.97 -1.11
N ALA A 155 -2.03 -10.11 -1.50
CA ALA A 155 -1.74 -10.75 -2.77
C ALA A 155 -2.96 -11.54 -3.28
N PRO A 156 -2.99 -11.95 -4.56
CA PRO A 156 -3.90 -13.00 -5.02
C PRO A 156 -3.85 -14.21 -4.09
N LEU A 157 -5.01 -14.80 -3.77
CA LEU A 157 -5.11 -15.86 -2.74
C LEU A 157 -4.14 -17.03 -2.93
N ASN A 158 -3.87 -17.40 -4.19
CA ASN A 158 -2.94 -18.46 -4.54
C ASN A 158 -1.45 -18.09 -4.33
N LEU A 159 -1.14 -16.82 -4.09
CA LEU A 159 0.21 -16.31 -3.83
C LEU A 159 0.43 -15.96 -2.33
N VAL A 160 -0.64 -16.04 -1.52
CA VAL A 160 -0.55 -15.69 -0.10
C VAL A 160 0.21 -16.77 0.68
N ARG A 161 1.36 -16.42 1.22
CA ARG A 161 2.19 -17.29 2.08
C ARG A 161 1.98 -17.03 3.57
N ASN A 162 1.54 -15.83 3.95
CA ASN A 162 1.27 -15.44 5.33
C ASN A 162 -0.24 -15.18 5.52
N ARG A 163 -0.85 -15.81 6.53
CA ARG A 163 -2.28 -15.64 6.82
C ARG A 163 -2.69 -14.19 7.09
N LYS A 164 -1.84 -13.37 7.69
CA LYS A 164 -2.10 -11.94 7.93
C LYS A 164 -2.16 -11.12 6.62
N ALA A 165 -1.55 -11.62 5.56
CA ALA A 165 -1.58 -11.00 4.24
C ALA A 165 -2.80 -11.40 3.39
N ARG A 166 -3.72 -12.23 3.92
CA ARG A 166 -4.93 -12.62 3.16
C ARG A 166 -5.76 -11.39 2.80
N PRO A 167 -6.20 -11.29 1.54
CA PRO A 167 -7.12 -10.24 1.14
C PRO A 167 -8.45 -10.42 1.85
N ASP A 168 -9.07 -9.31 2.26
CA ASP A 168 -10.48 -9.28 2.64
C ASP A 168 -11.37 -9.37 1.39
N ALA A 169 -12.70 -9.37 1.56
CA ALA A 169 -13.64 -9.54 0.45
C ALA A 169 -13.50 -8.44 -0.62
N TRP A 170 -13.33 -7.19 -0.21
CA TRP A 170 -13.14 -6.06 -1.12
C TRP A 170 -11.80 -6.15 -1.86
N GLU A 171 -10.71 -6.44 -1.15
CA GLU A 171 -9.38 -6.61 -1.75
C GLU A 171 -9.35 -7.76 -2.76
N ALA A 172 -9.99 -8.89 -2.42
CA ALA A 172 -10.09 -10.06 -3.31
C ALA A 172 -10.89 -9.73 -4.59
N ASP A 173 -11.97 -8.97 -4.44
CA ASP A 173 -12.76 -8.49 -5.58
C ASP A 173 -11.93 -7.57 -6.47
N VAL A 174 -11.28 -6.54 -5.90
CA VAL A 174 -10.43 -5.60 -6.66
C VAL A 174 -9.29 -6.34 -7.37
N ILE A 175 -8.62 -7.27 -6.70
CA ILE A 175 -7.56 -8.07 -7.32
C ILE A 175 -8.10 -8.81 -8.54
N SER A 176 -9.23 -9.51 -8.40
CA SER A 176 -9.76 -10.39 -9.44
C SER A 176 -10.45 -9.63 -10.57
N THR A 177 -11.20 -8.56 -10.27
CA THR A 177 -12.03 -7.83 -11.24
C THR A 177 -11.31 -6.64 -11.88
N LYS A 178 -10.17 -6.20 -11.30
CA LYS A 178 -9.37 -5.08 -11.78
C LYS A 178 -7.92 -5.49 -12.03
N LEU A 179 -7.11 -5.66 -10.99
CA LEU A 179 -5.66 -5.73 -11.10
C LEU A 179 -5.13 -6.91 -11.92
N LEU A 180 -5.86 -8.03 -11.97
CA LEU A 180 -5.51 -9.22 -12.78
C LEU A 180 -6.08 -9.17 -14.21
N ARG A 181 -6.90 -8.20 -14.54
CA ARG A 181 -7.46 -8.12 -15.88
C ARG A 181 -6.43 -7.59 -16.88
N ALA A 182 -6.42 -8.18 -18.06
CA ALA A 182 -5.50 -7.77 -19.13
C ALA A 182 -5.79 -6.36 -19.68
N ASP A 183 -7.04 -5.89 -19.55
CA ASP A 183 -7.48 -4.56 -19.97
C ASP A 183 -7.33 -3.48 -18.88
N TRP A 184 -6.91 -3.85 -17.65
CA TRP A 184 -6.61 -2.87 -16.61
C TRP A 184 -5.25 -2.22 -16.87
N PRO A 185 -5.15 -0.88 -16.87
CA PRO A 185 -3.88 -0.22 -17.16
C PRO A 185 -2.81 -0.60 -16.12
N ARG A 186 -1.67 -1.06 -16.62
CA ARG A 186 -0.57 -1.49 -15.77
C ARG A 186 -0.12 -0.39 -14.82
N GLY A 187 0.01 -0.71 -13.54
CA GLY A 187 0.44 0.22 -12.50
C GLY A 187 -0.66 1.15 -12.00
N GLN A 188 -1.83 1.16 -12.63
CA GLN A 188 -2.92 2.00 -12.18
C GLN A 188 -3.52 1.46 -10.88
N PRO A 189 -3.57 2.26 -9.79
CA PRO A 189 -4.27 1.89 -8.58
C PRO A 189 -5.79 1.92 -8.80
N PHE A 190 -6.52 1.14 -7.99
CA PHE A 190 -7.97 1.23 -7.88
C PHE A 190 -8.34 1.80 -6.52
N SER A 191 -9.22 2.80 -6.48
CA SER A 191 -9.72 3.39 -5.24
C SER A 191 -11.22 3.58 -5.26
N THR A 192 -11.83 3.58 -4.07
CA THR A 192 -13.25 3.87 -3.86
C THR A 192 -13.51 4.32 -2.42
N MET A 193 -14.60 5.04 -2.23
CA MET A 193 -15.20 5.24 -0.90
C MET A 193 -16.04 4.03 -0.54
N VAL A 194 -15.72 3.39 0.58
CA VAL A 194 -16.53 2.31 1.16
C VAL A 194 -17.45 2.92 2.21
N GLN A 195 -18.76 2.76 2.01
CA GLN A 195 -19.79 3.21 2.94
C GLN A 195 -20.08 2.09 3.92
N ASP A 196 -19.48 2.18 5.09
CA ASP A 196 -19.65 1.26 6.20
C ASP A 196 -19.98 2.07 7.47
N ALA A 197 -20.06 1.43 8.63
CA ALA A 197 -20.30 2.09 9.92
C ALA A 197 -19.30 3.25 10.18
N ARG A 198 -18.09 3.14 9.64
CA ARG A 198 -17.08 4.21 9.55
C ARG A 198 -16.66 4.36 8.09
N PRO A 199 -17.17 5.36 7.37
CA PRO A 199 -16.80 5.59 5.98
C PRO A 199 -15.28 5.68 5.81
N ALA A 200 -14.76 5.05 4.75
CA ALA A 200 -13.34 4.99 4.51
C ALA A 200 -13.01 5.09 3.03
N PHE A 201 -11.97 5.85 2.71
CA PHE A 201 -11.32 5.78 1.42
C PHE A 201 -10.43 4.53 1.40
N ARG A 202 -10.58 3.68 0.40
CA ARG A 202 -9.74 2.50 0.20
C ARG A 202 -9.08 2.53 -1.17
N ILE A 203 -7.80 2.16 -1.20
CA ILE A 203 -7.01 2.08 -2.43
C ILE A 203 -6.17 0.80 -2.46
N MET A 204 -6.07 0.21 -3.64
CA MET A 204 -5.17 -0.91 -3.93
C MET A 204 -4.13 -0.45 -4.95
N VAL A 205 -2.86 -0.47 -4.56
CA VAL A 205 -1.72 -0.13 -5.43
C VAL A 205 -1.03 -1.41 -5.87
N PRO A 206 -1.03 -1.77 -7.16
CA PRO A 206 -0.47 -3.03 -7.63
C PRO A 206 1.05 -3.09 -7.44
N GLU A 207 1.56 -4.27 -7.11
CA GLU A 207 2.97 -4.59 -6.94
C GLU A 207 3.36 -5.73 -7.90
N TYR A 208 4.38 -5.48 -8.71
CA TYR A 208 4.86 -6.44 -9.71
C TYR A 208 6.21 -7.03 -9.30
N TYR A 209 6.43 -8.29 -9.63
CA TYR A 209 7.71 -8.93 -9.39
C TYR A 209 8.84 -8.25 -10.16
N ALA A 210 9.90 -7.89 -9.43
CA ALA A 210 11.20 -7.50 -9.97
C ALA A 210 12.15 -8.71 -9.98
N GLU A 211 13.31 -8.58 -10.62
CA GLU A 211 14.34 -9.64 -10.65
C GLU A 211 14.68 -10.18 -9.26
N SER A 212 14.83 -9.30 -8.27
CA SER A 212 15.16 -9.70 -6.89
C SER A 212 14.08 -10.57 -6.24
N CYS A 213 12.83 -10.50 -6.69
CA CYS A 213 11.72 -11.31 -6.19
C CYS A 213 11.79 -12.76 -6.68
N LEU A 214 12.38 -12.99 -7.86
CA LEU A 214 12.37 -14.29 -8.53
C LEU A 214 13.25 -15.34 -7.84
N THR A 215 14.15 -14.95 -6.96
CA THR A 215 14.90 -15.87 -6.11
C THR A 215 13.96 -16.78 -5.31
N CYS A 216 12.84 -16.23 -4.82
CA CYS A 216 11.83 -16.95 -4.04
C CYS A 216 10.55 -17.25 -4.83
N HIS A 217 10.22 -16.47 -5.86
CA HIS A 217 8.94 -16.58 -6.57
C HIS A 217 9.08 -17.08 -8.02
N GLY A 218 10.31 -17.16 -8.54
CA GLY A 218 10.60 -17.48 -9.95
C GLY A 218 10.50 -18.97 -10.29
N THR A 219 11.38 -19.39 -11.17
CA THR A 219 11.46 -20.77 -11.70
C THR A 219 12.62 -21.56 -11.06
N PRO A 220 12.55 -22.91 -11.07
CA PRO A 220 11.45 -23.75 -11.53
C PRO A 220 10.26 -23.73 -10.57
N LYS A 221 9.03 -23.74 -11.12
CA LYS A 221 7.81 -23.81 -10.29
C LYS A 221 7.79 -25.09 -9.44
N GLY A 222 7.45 -24.94 -8.17
CA GLY A 222 7.36 -26.04 -7.21
C GLY A 222 8.68 -26.34 -6.47
N GLU A 223 9.81 -25.78 -6.91
CA GLU A 223 11.05 -25.87 -6.15
C GLU A 223 10.93 -25.10 -4.84
N MET A 224 11.36 -25.70 -3.73
CA MET A 224 11.34 -25.05 -2.41
C MET A 224 12.36 -23.93 -2.36
N ASP A 225 11.91 -22.73 -2.03
CA ASP A 225 12.80 -21.60 -1.81
C ASP A 225 13.43 -21.60 -0.41
N LYS A 226 14.31 -20.63 -0.15
CA LYS A 226 14.98 -20.49 1.15
C LYS A 226 14.05 -20.16 2.32
N THR A 227 12.80 -19.81 2.07
CA THR A 227 11.77 -19.54 3.09
C THR A 227 10.91 -20.76 3.41
N GLY A 228 11.13 -21.89 2.71
CA GLY A 228 10.37 -23.12 2.87
C GLY A 228 9.02 -23.15 2.13
N TYR A 229 8.85 -22.29 1.13
CA TYR A 229 7.68 -22.30 0.26
C TYR A 229 8.03 -22.70 -1.17
N PRO A 230 7.13 -23.38 -1.88
CA PRO A 230 7.34 -23.68 -3.30
C PRO A 230 7.27 -22.40 -4.13
N LYS A 231 8.21 -22.23 -5.05
CA LYS A 231 8.21 -21.16 -6.04
C LYS A 231 6.96 -21.24 -6.93
N GLU A 232 6.36 -20.12 -7.22
CA GLU A 232 5.14 -20.04 -8.05
C GLU A 232 5.42 -20.12 -9.56
N GLY A 233 6.66 -19.95 -9.99
CA GLY A 233 7.05 -19.88 -11.40
C GLY A 233 6.79 -18.51 -12.02
N ALA A 234 6.84 -17.46 -11.20
CA ALA A 234 6.58 -16.08 -11.63
C ALA A 234 7.69 -15.54 -12.55
N LYS A 235 7.34 -14.52 -13.33
CA LYS A 235 8.23 -13.75 -14.19
C LYS A 235 8.29 -12.30 -13.74
N VAL A 236 9.34 -11.59 -14.15
CA VAL A 236 9.39 -10.14 -13.98
C VAL A 236 8.16 -9.51 -14.60
N GLY A 237 7.50 -8.68 -13.81
CA GLY A 237 6.32 -7.97 -14.25
C GLY A 237 4.99 -8.69 -14.05
N ASP A 238 4.96 -9.91 -13.57
CA ASP A 238 3.72 -10.53 -13.11
C ASP A 238 3.22 -9.80 -11.84
N LEU A 239 1.89 -9.70 -11.66
CA LEU A 239 1.30 -9.16 -10.44
C LEU A 239 1.60 -10.11 -9.28
N GLY A 240 2.44 -9.68 -8.34
CA GLY A 240 2.84 -10.48 -7.18
C GLY A 240 2.09 -10.13 -5.91
N ALA A 241 1.69 -8.87 -5.77
CA ALA A 241 1.04 -8.34 -4.57
C ALA A 241 0.27 -7.05 -4.89
N ALA A 242 -0.37 -6.49 -3.87
CA ALA A 242 -0.87 -5.12 -3.86
C ALA A 242 -0.69 -4.51 -2.47
N ILE A 243 -0.39 -3.21 -2.41
CA ILE A 243 -0.46 -2.44 -1.17
C ILE A 243 -1.88 -1.93 -1.02
N SER A 244 -2.59 -2.39 -0.01
CA SER A 244 -3.93 -1.95 0.36
C SER A 244 -3.84 -0.91 1.45
N ILE A 245 -4.47 0.24 1.24
CA ILE A 245 -4.52 1.32 2.23
C ILE A 245 -5.97 1.70 2.47
N THR A 246 -6.30 1.89 3.74
CA THR A 246 -7.60 2.39 4.20
C THR A 246 -7.37 3.66 4.99
N LEU A 247 -8.02 4.75 4.59
CA LEU A 247 -8.05 6.03 5.32
C LEU A 247 -9.47 6.25 5.85
N ARG A 248 -9.63 6.46 7.16
CA ARG A 248 -10.93 6.66 7.81
C ARG A 248 -11.15 8.15 8.13
N HIS A 249 -12.42 8.56 8.03
CA HIS A 249 -12.87 9.91 8.34
C HIS A 249 -13.70 9.95 9.61
#